data_519318ca560f21341e3f3816a25c7e87
#
_entry.id   519318ca560f21341e3f3816a25c7e87
#
_cell.length_a   1.000
_cell.length_b   1.000
_cell.length_c   1.000
_cell.angle_alpha   90.00
_cell.angle_beta   90.00
_cell.angle_gamma   90.00
#
_symmetry.space_group_name_H-M   'P 1'
#
loop_
_entity.id
_entity.type
_entity.pdbx_description
1 polymer ?
#
loop_
_entity_poly.entity_id
_entity_poly.type
_entity_poly.pdbx_seq_one_letter_code
_entity_poly.pdbx_strand_id
1 'polypeptide(L)'
;MRARSSLYGWKVTDCKICFEYGLYYSPVSTPADFRSLAPIVLEQVLKKAGTQLLEPYLSFTLYAPQEYLSRAYHDAPKYCASIETTQVKNSEVIFTGEIPARCVQEYRNDLTFYTNGRSVCLTELKGYQIASGEPVFQPRRPNTRIDKVRHMFNKILPSMMDL
;
A
#
# COMPACT_ATOMS: atom_id res chain seq x y z
N MET A 1 12.93 5.12 -13.23
CA MET A 1 13.01 6.08 -12.11
C MET A 1 12.01 5.63 -11.05
N ARG A 2 12.42 5.26 -9.83
CA ARG A 2 11.47 4.81 -8.80
C ARG A 2 11.02 6.04 -8.02
N ALA A 3 9.83 6.57 -8.35
CA ALA A 3 9.23 7.65 -7.59
C ALA A 3 8.85 7.14 -6.18
N ARG A 4 9.61 7.56 -5.15
CA ARG A 4 9.30 7.31 -3.75
C ARG A 4 8.89 8.64 -3.10
N SER A 5 7.74 9.15 -3.46
CA SER A 5 7.17 10.28 -2.73
C SER A 5 5.65 10.33 -2.85
N SER A 6 5.00 9.27 -2.38
CA SER A 6 3.62 9.40 -1.96
C SER A 6 3.56 10.29 -0.71
N LEU A 7 2.41 10.84 -0.40
CA LEU A 7 2.17 11.56 0.85
C LEU A 7 2.56 10.71 2.08
N TYR A 8 2.54 9.38 1.94
CA TYR A 8 2.78 8.39 3.01
C TYR A 8 4.19 7.77 2.97
N GLY A 9 5.09 8.18 2.05
CA GLY A 9 6.46 7.64 1.93
C GLY A 9 6.55 6.27 1.24
N TRP A 10 5.45 5.69 0.81
CA TRP A 10 5.40 4.43 0.08
C TRP A 10 5.67 4.62 -1.42
N LYS A 11 5.91 3.51 -2.11
CA LYS A 11 6.09 3.51 -3.57
C LYS A 11 4.78 3.91 -4.25
N VAL A 12 4.87 4.87 -5.18
CA VAL A 12 3.73 5.25 -6.02
C VAL A 12 3.57 4.22 -7.14
N THR A 13 2.36 3.78 -7.36
CA THR A 13 1.95 2.86 -8.42
C THR A 13 0.60 3.31 -9.00
N ASP A 14 0.14 2.67 -10.05
CA ASP A 14 -1.19 2.86 -10.64
C ASP A 14 -1.46 4.31 -11.07
N CYS A 15 -0.44 4.98 -11.62
CA CYS A 15 -0.57 6.34 -12.12
C CYS A 15 0.07 6.50 -13.50
N LYS A 16 -0.52 7.36 -14.32
CA LYS A 16 0.03 7.80 -15.59
C LYS A 16 0.59 9.22 -15.40
N ILE A 17 1.87 9.40 -15.67
CA ILE A 17 2.55 10.70 -15.61
C ILE A 17 2.82 11.14 -17.03
N CYS A 18 2.25 12.30 -17.42
CA CYS A 18 2.47 12.90 -18.71
C CYS A 18 3.26 14.20 -18.54
N PHE A 19 4.33 14.37 -19.28
CA PHE A 19 5.03 15.63 -19.41
C PHE A 19 4.48 16.34 -20.64
N GLU A 20 3.78 17.45 -20.46
CA GLU A 20 3.10 18.16 -21.55
C GLU A 20 3.94 19.32 -22.08
N TYR A 21 4.58 20.05 -21.18
CA TYR A 21 5.27 21.28 -21.57
C TYR A 21 6.41 21.64 -20.61
N GLY A 22 7.46 22.25 -21.16
CA GLY A 22 8.59 22.79 -20.39
C GLY A 22 9.33 23.86 -21.18
N LEU A 23 9.76 24.88 -20.46
CA LEU A 23 10.60 25.94 -21.03
C LEU A 23 12.07 25.66 -20.73
N TYR A 24 12.93 25.93 -21.66
CA TYR A 24 14.36 25.95 -21.46
C TYR A 24 14.97 27.20 -22.10
N TYR A 25 16.05 27.69 -21.54
CA TYR A 25 16.79 28.83 -22.03
C TYR A 25 18.20 28.41 -22.41
N SER A 26 18.51 28.38 -23.72
CA SER A 26 19.87 28.09 -24.22
C SER A 26 20.72 29.37 -24.11
N PRO A 27 21.99 29.31 -23.67
CA PRO A 27 22.74 28.12 -23.20
C PRO A 27 22.64 27.85 -21.67
N VAL A 28 21.78 28.54 -20.94
CA VAL A 28 21.75 28.59 -19.50
C VAL A 28 21.18 27.29 -18.89
N SER A 29 20.10 26.75 -19.48
CA SER A 29 19.47 25.51 -18.95
C SER A 29 20.27 24.28 -19.35
N THR A 30 20.54 23.43 -18.36
CA THR A 30 21.29 22.18 -18.54
C THR A 30 20.43 20.95 -18.28
N PRO A 31 20.80 19.77 -18.81
CA PRO A 31 20.12 18.52 -18.45
C PRO A 31 20.15 18.19 -16.95
N ALA A 32 21.14 18.72 -16.22
CA ALA A 32 21.25 18.54 -14.78
C ALA A 32 20.15 19.31 -14.02
N ASP A 33 19.72 20.45 -14.54
CA ASP A 33 18.64 21.26 -13.95
C ASP A 33 17.31 20.51 -14.05
N PHE A 34 17.00 19.95 -15.22
CA PHE A 34 15.80 19.11 -15.41
C PHE A 34 15.80 17.88 -14.50
N ARG A 35 16.96 17.17 -14.37
CA ARG A 35 17.08 16.02 -13.45
C ARG A 35 16.86 16.39 -11.98
N SER A 36 17.20 17.60 -11.61
CA SER A 36 17.05 18.10 -10.25
C SER A 36 15.64 18.61 -9.97
N LEU A 37 15.01 19.27 -10.97
CA LEU A 37 13.69 19.87 -10.84
C LEU A 37 12.56 18.85 -10.97
N ALA A 38 12.65 17.91 -11.89
CA ALA A 38 11.59 16.93 -12.18
C ALA A 38 11.05 16.17 -10.95
N PRO A 39 11.88 15.69 -10.01
CA PRO A 39 11.37 15.03 -8.80
C PRO A 39 10.56 15.98 -7.90
N ILE A 40 10.89 17.25 -7.86
CA ILE A 40 10.22 18.26 -7.03
C ILE A 40 8.84 18.57 -7.61
N VAL A 41 8.80 18.83 -8.92
CA VAL A 41 7.53 19.06 -9.64
C VAL A 41 6.62 17.85 -9.51
N LEU A 42 7.15 16.64 -9.71
CA LEU A 42 6.39 15.40 -9.56
C LEU A 42 5.80 15.24 -8.15
N GLU A 43 6.58 15.57 -7.11
CA GLU A 43 6.08 15.50 -5.73
C GLU A 43 4.92 16.49 -5.52
N GLN A 44 5.02 17.69 -6.05
CA GLN A 44 3.94 18.69 -5.95
C GLN A 44 2.68 18.25 -6.72
N VAL A 45 2.85 17.70 -7.91
CA VAL A 45 1.74 17.15 -8.70
C VAL A 45 1.04 16.04 -7.95
N LEU A 46 1.80 15.10 -7.35
CA LEU A 46 1.24 14.02 -6.55
C LEU A 46 0.50 14.52 -5.30
N LYS A 47 1.03 15.57 -4.64
CA LYS A 47 0.34 16.21 -3.51
C LYS A 47 -0.97 16.87 -3.94
N LYS A 48 -0.97 17.57 -5.07
CA LYS A 48 -2.16 18.26 -5.60
C LYS A 48 -3.21 17.26 -6.13
N ALA A 49 -2.78 16.18 -6.78
CA ALA A 49 -3.67 15.12 -7.27
C ALA A 49 -4.26 14.28 -6.14
N GLY A 50 -3.59 14.21 -4.99
CA GLY A 50 -3.91 13.28 -3.92
C GLY A 50 -3.41 11.85 -4.23
N THR A 51 -3.12 11.10 -3.19
CA THR A 51 -2.75 9.69 -3.27
C THR A 51 -3.48 8.89 -2.22
N GLN A 52 -3.89 7.67 -2.54
CA GLN A 52 -4.50 6.74 -1.61
C GLN A 52 -3.48 5.67 -1.22
N LEU A 53 -3.51 5.24 0.04
CA LEU A 53 -2.70 4.12 0.49
C LEU A 53 -3.39 2.83 0.07
N LEU A 54 -2.63 1.94 -0.57
CA LEU A 54 -3.09 0.60 -0.91
C LEU A 54 -2.44 -0.40 0.03
N GLU A 55 -3.20 -1.38 0.48
CA GLU A 55 -2.70 -2.53 1.23
C GLU A 55 -2.87 -3.83 0.43
N PRO A 56 -1.94 -4.78 0.57
CA PRO A 56 -2.07 -6.08 -0.09
C PRO A 56 -3.19 -6.89 0.56
N TYR A 57 -4.04 -7.48 -0.28
CA TYR A 57 -5.05 -8.46 0.10
C TYR A 57 -4.64 -9.83 -0.38
N LEU A 58 -4.81 -10.82 0.49
CA LEU A 58 -4.52 -12.22 0.22
C LEU A 58 -5.82 -12.99 0.11
N SER A 59 -5.92 -13.86 -0.89
CA SER A 59 -6.88 -14.96 -0.84
C SER A 59 -6.37 -15.98 0.17
N PHE A 60 -7.27 -16.56 0.94
CA PHE A 60 -6.91 -17.66 1.84
C PHE A 60 -7.79 -18.89 1.62
N THR A 61 -7.20 -20.06 1.86
CA THR A 61 -7.91 -21.32 1.99
C THR A 61 -7.57 -21.90 3.35
N LEU A 62 -8.58 -22.03 4.19
CA LEU A 62 -8.46 -22.55 5.55
C LEU A 62 -9.09 -23.95 5.62
N TYR A 63 -8.31 -24.92 6.07
CA TYR A 63 -8.74 -26.27 6.42
C TYR A 63 -8.81 -26.36 7.93
N ALA A 64 -9.95 -26.76 8.48
CA ALA A 64 -10.12 -26.92 9.91
C ALA A 64 -11.14 -28.04 10.23
N PRO A 65 -11.09 -28.68 11.42
CA PRO A 65 -12.14 -29.59 11.86
C PRO A 65 -13.50 -28.90 11.92
N GLN A 66 -14.57 -29.60 11.57
CA GLN A 66 -15.93 -29.07 11.49
C GLN A 66 -16.42 -28.45 12.83
N GLU A 67 -15.94 -28.94 13.95
CA GLU A 67 -16.27 -28.42 15.29
C GLU A 67 -15.93 -26.91 15.46
N TYR A 68 -14.97 -26.38 14.67
CA TYR A 68 -14.54 -24.97 14.72
C TYR A 68 -15.26 -24.06 13.69
N LEU A 69 -16.23 -24.60 12.95
CA LEU A 69 -16.97 -23.86 11.92
C LEU A 69 -17.54 -22.53 12.45
N SER A 70 -18.33 -22.61 13.51
CA SER A 70 -18.99 -21.43 14.09
C SER A 70 -18.00 -20.39 14.60
N ARG A 71 -16.90 -20.85 15.22
CA ARG A 71 -15.87 -19.97 15.75
C ARG A 71 -15.11 -19.27 14.63
N ALA A 72 -14.76 -19.97 13.56
CA ALA A 72 -14.08 -19.38 12.41
C ALA A 72 -14.92 -18.25 11.75
N TYR A 73 -16.23 -18.45 11.65
CA TYR A 73 -17.16 -17.41 11.16
C TYR A 73 -17.24 -16.21 12.10
N HIS A 74 -17.29 -16.46 13.41
CA HIS A 74 -17.37 -15.39 14.41
C HIS A 74 -16.07 -14.56 14.45
N ASP A 75 -14.92 -15.21 14.30
CA ASP A 75 -13.62 -14.56 14.45
C ASP A 75 -13.15 -13.86 13.14
N ALA A 76 -13.60 -14.28 11.95
CA ALA A 76 -13.19 -13.71 10.67
C ALA A 76 -13.33 -12.18 10.61
N PRO A 77 -14.44 -11.53 11.02
CA PRO A 77 -14.56 -10.08 11.00
C PRO A 77 -13.55 -9.35 11.88
N LYS A 78 -13.12 -9.96 13.01
CA LYS A 78 -12.10 -9.40 13.91
C LYS A 78 -10.78 -9.14 13.18
N TYR A 79 -10.46 -9.98 12.19
CA TYR A 79 -9.26 -9.87 11.37
C TYR A 79 -9.52 -9.21 10.00
N CYS A 80 -10.67 -8.56 9.84
CA CYS A 80 -11.11 -8.00 8.56
C CYS A 80 -11.13 -9.04 7.42
N ALA A 81 -11.28 -10.32 7.77
CA ALA A 81 -11.39 -11.39 6.79
C ALA A 81 -12.83 -11.53 6.30
N SER A 82 -13.00 -11.75 5.00
CA SER A 82 -14.28 -12.09 4.38
C SER A 82 -14.27 -13.55 3.95
N ILE A 83 -15.26 -14.33 4.37
CA ILE A 83 -15.43 -15.72 3.93
C ILE A 83 -16.35 -15.71 2.71
N GLU A 84 -15.86 -16.21 1.57
CA GLU A 84 -16.59 -16.27 0.31
C GLU A 84 -17.31 -17.61 0.14
N THR A 85 -16.64 -18.71 0.42
CA THR A 85 -17.23 -20.06 0.31
C THR A 85 -16.91 -20.91 1.53
N THR A 86 -17.79 -21.87 1.78
CA THR A 86 -17.61 -22.88 2.81
C THR A 86 -18.05 -24.24 2.29
N GLN A 87 -17.19 -25.22 2.42
CA GLN A 87 -17.45 -26.60 2.06
C GLN A 87 -17.17 -27.50 3.26
N VAL A 88 -18.07 -28.46 3.50
CA VAL A 88 -17.88 -29.46 4.56
C VAL A 88 -17.64 -30.81 3.87
N LYS A 89 -16.54 -31.46 4.19
CA LYS A 89 -16.18 -32.77 3.62
C LYS A 89 -15.52 -33.63 4.71
N ASN A 90 -16.05 -34.80 4.94
CA ASN A 90 -15.45 -35.81 5.86
C ASN A 90 -15.06 -35.25 7.24
N SER A 91 -15.95 -34.51 7.91
CA SER A 91 -15.69 -33.86 9.21
C SER A 91 -14.65 -32.73 9.21
N GLU A 92 -14.20 -32.33 8.04
CA GLU A 92 -13.39 -31.13 7.83
C GLU A 92 -14.21 -30.04 7.16
N VAL A 93 -13.88 -28.80 7.43
CA VAL A 93 -14.43 -27.64 6.77
C VAL A 93 -13.34 -26.94 6.00
N ILE A 94 -13.66 -26.52 4.79
CA ILE A 94 -12.79 -25.73 3.92
C ILE A 94 -13.45 -24.36 3.74
N PHE A 95 -12.78 -23.33 4.18
CA PHE A 95 -13.17 -21.94 3.93
C PHE A 95 -12.28 -21.32 2.87
N THR A 96 -12.87 -20.58 1.96
CA THR A 96 -12.11 -19.68 1.10
C THR A 96 -12.58 -18.24 1.31
N GLY A 97 -11.67 -17.30 1.14
CA GLY A 97 -12.01 -15.91 1.33
C GLY A 97 -10.82 -14.98 1.13
N GLU A 98 -10.96 -13.76 1.60
CA GLU A 98 -9.94 -12.72 1.51
C GLU A 98 -9.61 -12.16 2.89
N ILE A 99 -8.35 -11.76 3.06
CA ILE A 99 -7.86 -11.17 4.30
C ILE A 99 -6.76 -10.14 3.99
N PRO A 100 -6.75 -8.97 4.68
CA PRO A 100 -5.63 -8.04 4.59
C PRO A 100 -4.33 -8.69 5.07
N ALA A 101 -3.24 -8.47 4.34
CA ALA A 101 -1.94 -9.09 4.68
C ALA A 101 -1.47 -8.77 6.11
N ARG A 102 -1.83 -7.59 6.64
CA ARG A 102 -1.49 -7.18 8.02
C ARG A 102 -2.11 -8.06 9.10
N CYS A 103 -3.29 -8.65 8.83
CA CYS A 103 -4.05 -9.44 9.81
C CYS A 103 -3.77 -10.95 9.73
N VAL A 104 -3.11 -11.41 8.67
CA VAL A 104 -2.91 -12.85 8.41
C VAL A 104 -2.15 -13.55 9.52
N GLN A 105 -1.08 -12.94 10.01
CA GLN A 105 -0.23 -13.60 11.03
C GLN A 105 -0.98 -13.79 12.35
N GLU A 106 -1.71 -12.76 12.77
CA GLU A 106 -2.51 -12.82 14.00
C GLU A 106 -3.65 -13.84 13.86
N TYR A 107 -4.34 -13.83 12.72
CA TYR A 107 -5.38 -14.83 12.41
C TYR A 107 -4.84 -16.25 12.44
N ARG A 108 -3.69 -16.52 11.83
CA ARG A 108 -3.04 -17.85 11.87
C ARG A 108 -2.65 -18.28 13.28
N ASN A 109 -2.14 -17.37 14.08
CA ASN A 109 -1.76 -17.68 15.46
C ASN A 109 -2.98 -18.09 16.29
N ASP A 110 -4.09 -17.34 16.19
CA ASP A 110 -5.33 -17.66 16.89
C ASP A 110 -5.93 -18.99 16.39
N LEU A 111 -5.95 -19.21 15.07
CA LEU A 111 -6.36 -20.49 14.48
C LEU A 111 -5.57 -21.66 15.05
N THR A 112 -4.25 -21.55 15.07
CA THR A 112 -3.36 -22.60 15.59
C THR A 112 -3.62 -22.86 17.07
N PHE A 113 -3.83 -21.80 17.83
CA PHE A 113 -4.09 -21.89 19.27
C PHE A 113 -5.37 -22.66 19.58
N TYR A 114 -6.53 -22.24 19.05
CA TYR A 114 -7.78 -22.88 19.43
C TYR A 114 -8.07 -24.21 18.72
N THR A 115 -7.41 -24.47 17.57
CA THR A 115 -7.50 -25.77 16.91
C THR A 115 -6.46 -26.77 17.38
N ASN A 116 -5.58 -26.38 18.32
CA ASN A 116 -4.44 -27.19 18.76
C ASN A 116 -3.56 -27.65 17.57
N GLY A 117 -3.32 -26.75 16.61
CA GLY A 117 -2.52 -27.02 15.43
C GLY A 117 -3.19 -27.87 14.34
N ARG A 118 -4.50 -28.18 14.47
CA ARG A 118 -5.24 -28.99 13.50
C ARG A 118 -5.80 -28.20 12.31
N SER A 119 -5.45 -26.92 12.18
CA SER A 119 -5.84 -26.10 11.05
C SER A 119 -4.66 -25.79 10.11
N VAL A 120 -4.94 -25.65 8.83
CA VAL A 120 -3.97 -25.23 7.82
C VAL A 120 -4.55 -24.04 7.05
N CYS A 121 -3.85 -22.92 7.08
CA CYS A 121 -4.24 -21.71 6.34
C CYS A 121 -3.22 -21.40 5.25
N LEU A 122 -3.61 -21.63 4.00
CA LEU A 122 -2.85 -21.30 2.81
C LEU A 122 -3.24 -19.88 2.36
N THR A 123 -2.28 -19.09 1.89
CA THR A 123 -2.55 -17.73 1.42
C THR A 123 -1.78 -17.42 0.16
N GLU A 124 -2.41 -16.68 -0.77
CA GLU A 124 -1.82 -16.18 -2.01
C GLU A 124 -2.15 -14.71 -2.20
N LEU A 125 -1.26 -13.94 -2.83
CA LEU A 125 -1.52 -12.53 -3.12
C LEU A 125 -2.63 -12.41 -4.17
N LYS A 126 -3.78 -11.84 -3.80
CA LYS A 126 -4.88 -11.57 -4.71
C LYS A 126 -4.71 -10.22 -5.41
N GLY A 127 -4.22 -9.20 -4.71
CA GLY A 127 -4.03 -7.86 -5.25
C GLY A 127 -3.88 -6.82 -4.17
N TYR A 128 -4.22 -5.58 -4.52
CA TYR A 128 -4.16 -4.44 -3.62
C TYR A 128 -5.51 -3.75 -3.55
N GLN A 129 -5.93 -3.37 -2.36
CA GLN A 129 -7.16 -2.61 -2.11
C GLN A 129 -6.85 -1.36 -1.31
N ILE A 130 -7.79 -0.41 -1.28
CA ILE A 130 -7.62 0.81 -0.46
C ILE A 130 -7.51 0.39 1.00
N ALA A 131 -6.42 0.84 1.63
CA ALA A 131 -6.17 0.51 3.03
C ALA A 131 -7.29 1.04 3.93
N SER A 132 -7.81 0.16 4.78
CA SER A 132 -8.78 0.51 5.81
C SER A 132 -8.08 0.79 7.14
N GLY A 133 -8.39 1.92 7.80
CA GLY A 133 -7.81 2.34 9.07
C GLY A 133 -6.83 3.50 8.95
N GLU A 134 -6.07 3.73 10.03
CA GLU A 134 -5.08 4.81 10.06
C GLU A 134 -3.94 4.55 9.08
N PRO A 135 -3.57 5.56 8.26
CA PRO A 135 -2.51 5.39 7.28
C PRO A 135 -1.15 5.19 7.95
N VAL A 136 -0.44 4.16 7.57
CA VAL A 136 0.92 3.90 8.03
C VAL A 136 1.91 4.71 7.22
N PHE A 137 2.65 5.60 7.88
CA PHE A 137 3.67 6.42 7.27
C PHE A 137 5.04 5.73 7.29
N GLN A 138 5.72 5.74 6.14
CA GLN A 138 7.13 5.39 6.07
C GLN A 138 8.00 6.65 6.11
N PRO A 139 9.03 6.70 6.96
CA PRO A 139 9.97 7.81 6.96
C PRO A 139 10.65 7.92 5.59
N ARG A 140 10.62 9.11 5.03
CA ARG A 140 11.27 9.39 3.74
C ARG A 140 12.78 9.29 3.92
N ARG A 141 13.43 8.55 3.02
CA ARG A 141 14.89 8.56 2.97
C ARG A 141 15.37 9.93 2.51
N PRO A 142 16.23 10.61 3.29
CA PRO A 142 16.77 11.91 2.89
C PRO A 142 17.53 11.78 1.57
N ASN A 143 17.29 12.71 0.66
CA ASN A 143 18.08 12.87 -0.56
C ASN A 143 18.65 14.28 -0.54
N THR A 144 19.86 14.42 -0.03
CA THR A 144 20.51 15.71 0.22
C THR A 144 20.55 16.64 -0.99
N ARG A 145 20.64 16.09 -2.21
CA ARG A 145 20.64 16.86 -3.45
C ARG A 145 19.25 17.43 -3.76
N ILE A 146 18.22 16.60 -3.68
CA ILE A 146 16.82 17.01 -3.92
C ILE A 146 16.38 17.98 -2.82
N ASP A 147 16.77 17.73 -1.57
CA ASP A 147 16.38 18.56 -0.44
C ASP A 147 17.01 19.96 -0.51
N LYS A 148 18.27 20.08 -1.00
CA LYS A 148 18.89 21.37 -1.27
C LYS A 148 18.15 22.16 -2.37
N VAL A 149 17.87 21.50 -3.49
CA VAL A 149 17.16 22.14 -4.62
C VAL A 149 15.74 22.54 -4.20
N ARG A 150 15.04 21.71 -3.41
CA ARG A 150 13.73 22.03 -2.83
C ARG A 150 13.79 23.24 -1.92
N HIS A 151 14.80 23.33 -1.05
CA HIS A 151 14.98 24.49 -0.16
C HIS A 151 15.17 25.77 -0.96
N MET A 152 15.98 25.73 -2.02
CA MET A 152 16.17 26.88 -2.92
C MET A 152 14.86 27.23 -3.66
N PHE A 153 14.15 26.25 -4.18
CA PHE A 153 12.88 26.45 -4.87
C PHE A 153 11.84 27.11 -3.96
N ASN A 154 11.64 26.61 -2.75
CA ASN A 154 10.71 27.16 -1.77
C ASN A 154 11.11 28.58 -1.30
N LYS A 155 12.40 28.91 -1.34
CA LYS A 155 12.90 30.25 -0.97
C LYS A 155 12.69 31.28 -2.10
N ILE A 156 12.77 30.84 -3.35
CA ILE A 156 12.70 31.75 -4.52
C ILE A 156 11.26 31.98 -4.98
N LEU A 157 10.38 30.99 -4.81
CA LEU A 157 8.98 31.04 -5.28
C LEU A 157 7.96 30.84 -4.16
N PRO A 158 8.00 31.61 -3.05
CA PRO A 158 7.01 31.46 -1.98
C PRO A 158 5.59 31.84 -2.39
N SER A 159 5.42 32.64 -3.45
CA SER A 159 4.14 33.24 -3.83
C SER A 159 3.41 32.56 -5.01
N MET A 160 3.99 31.54 -5.65
CA MET A 160 3.35 30.83 -6.77
C MET A 160 2.58 29.57 -6.35
N MET A 161 2.51 29.27 -5.06
CA MET A 161 1.85 28.04 -4.54
C MET A 161 0.42 28.25 -4.07
N ASP A 162 -0.09 29.50 -4.08
CA ASP A 162 -1.45 29.87 -3.64
C ASP A 162 -2.40 30.21 -4.79
N LEU A 163 -2.09 29.78 -6.00
CA LEU A 163 -2.94 29.94 -7.19
C LEU A 163 -3.53 28.60 -7.67
#